data_4ea82c473798591ba9751226a2f8b975
#
_entry.id   4ea82c473798591ba9751226a2f8b975
#
_cell.length_a   1.000
_cell.length_b   1.000
_cell.length_c   1.000
_cell.angle_alpha   90.00
_cell.angle_beta   90.00
_cell.angle_gamma   90.00
#
_symmetry.space_group_name_H-M   'P 1'
#
loop_
_entity.id
_entity.type
_entity.pdbx_description
1 polymer ?
#
loop_
_entity_poly.entity_id
_entity_poly.type
_entity_poly.pdbx_seq_one_letter_code
_entity_poly.pdbx_strand_id
1 'polypeptide(L)'
;MSQPDFLYELFEDFMDDPTNQDFSMDNGLVCRWMTGQAKISPKISAYYSKPSNQKKLAHTIHQNLLPLMSDCNMAIQDIYTLFIQDDSISDAKKKNLTPLYKPASSRLLFLAKLISFGMERQFIKRNTKNQKLLAGGALSPIVLDYIMDSEVPKPCRHFIGRDKELEELYTMLEENRHVFLYGIAGIGKSELAKAYAKRYMRHYTNILYVEYTGNLHQDITDMDFIDDLPESTEQERFQRHNRFLRSLKSDTLLIIDNFNVTATQDSFLSVVLKYRCQILFTTRSKLDEYCTLPLKEIEDMNALFQLASAFYSEADTYRTTVEKIIETVHSHTFAVELTAKLLENGISTPDQLLTRLLVEKDALAKIENISADNARLVSNLHANLGGLYRMKGYPDLAREHMEKLYPVF
;
A
#
# COMPACT_ATOMS: atom_id res chain seq x y z
N MET A 1 -11.32 -12.34 -25.71
CA MET A 1 -11.31 -11.45 -24.54
C MET A 1 -10.58 -12.18 -23.41
N SER A 2 -9.63 -11.55 -22.73
CA SER A 2 -9.01 -12.14 -21.55
C SER A 2 -9.96 -12.09 -20.37
N GLN A 3 -9.77 -12.97 -19.36
CA GLN A 3 -10.58 -12.90 -18.14
C GLN A 3 -10.51 -11.53 -17.42
N PRO A 4 -9.35 -10.86 -17.35
CA PRO A 4 -9.27 -9.51 -16.80
C PRO A 4 -10.09 -8.48 -17.59
N ASP A 5 -10.09 -8.55 -18.93
CA ASP A 5 -10.85 -7.62 -19.76
C ASP A 5 -12.35 -7.76 -19.52
N PHE A 6 -12.83 -8.99 -19.38
CA PHE A 6 -14.24 -9.25 -19.05
C PHE A 6 -14.68 -8.61 -17.74
N LEU A 7 -13.88 -8.72 -16.68
CA LEU A 7 -14.22 -8.10 -15.38
C LEU A 7 -14.13 -6.58 -15.42
N TYR A 8 -13.21 -6.04 -16.21
CA TYR A 8 -13.12 -4.60 -16.41
C TYR A 8 -14.41 -4.06 -17.06
N GLU A 9 -14.87 -4.70 -18.12
CA GLU A 9 -16.13 -4.37 -18.78
C GLU A 9 -17.35 -4.62 -17.88
N LEU A 10 -17.30 -5.68 -17.05
CA LEU A 10 -18.38 -5.99 -16.09
C LEU A 10 -18.66 -4.86 -15.10
N PHE A 11 -17.62 -4.10 -14.75
CA PHE A 11 -17.70 -2.99 -13.78
C PHE A 11 -17.58 -1.61 -14.43
N GLU A 12 -17.66 -1.51 -15.77
CA GLU A 12 -17.58 -0.24 -16.52
C GLU A 12 -18.60 0.78 -16.02
N ASP A 13 -19.86 0.40 -15.87
CA ASP A 13 -20.91 1.27 -15.32
C ASP A 13 -20.60 1.86 -13.93
N PHE A 14 -19.85 1.13 -13.10
CA PHE A 14 -19.40 1.61 -11.80
C PHE A 14 -18.28 2.64 -11.97
N MET A 15 -17.35 2.40 -12.89
CA MET A 15 -16.21 3.28 -13.15
C MET A 15 -16.65 4.60 -13.79
N ASP A 16 -17.66 4.55 -14.66
CA ASP A 16 -18.20 5.72 -15.36
C ASP A 16 -19.13 6.58 -14.51
N ASP A 17 -19.53 6.09 -13.34
CA ASP A 17 -20.39 6.86 -12.44
C ASP A 17 -19.61 8.01 -11.79
N PRO A 18 -20.07 9.27 -11.93
CA PRO A 18 -19.38 10.45 -11.38
C PRO A 18 -19.11 10.40 -9.88
N THR A 19 -19.87 9.60 -9.13
CA THR A 19 -19.70 9.44 -7.67
C THR A 19 -18.53 8.53 -7.31
N ASN A 20 -17.93 7.84 -8.28
CA ASN A 20 -16.84 6.89 -8.09
C ASN A 20 -15.54 7.31 -8.78
N GLN A 21 -15.40 8.58 -9.17
CA GLN A 21 -14.22 9.11 -9.89
C GLN A 21 -12.89 8.97 -9.12
N ASP A 22 -12.96 8.82 -7.80
CA ASP A 22 -11.82 8.59 -6.92
C ASP A 22 -11.39 7.10 -6.88
N PHE A 23 -12.16 6.19 -7.47
CA PHE A 23 -11.86 4.77 -7.52
C PHE A 23 -11.06 4.43 -8.78
N SER A 24 -9.88 3.84 -8.60
CA SER A 24 -9.06 3.35 -9.71
C SER A 24 -9.08 1.83 -9.74
N MET A 25 -9.43 1.27 -10.89
CA MET A 25 -9.38 -0.17 -11.16
C MET A 25 -8.28 -0.44 -12.20
N ASP A 26 -7.26 -1.18 -11.81
CA ASP A 26 -6.20 -1.62 -12.71
C ASP A 26 -6.25 -3.13 -12.94
N ASN A 27 -5.51 -3.60 -13.93
CA ASN A 27 -5.42 -5.04 -14.23
C ASN A 27 -4.86 -5.85 -13.06
N GLY A 28 -4.04 -5.24 -12.21
CA GLY A 28 -3.50 -5.88 -11.02
C GLY A 28 -4.58 -6.15 -9.98
N LEU A 29 -5.47 -5.18 -9.74
CA LEU A 29 -6.60 -5.31 -8.82
C LEU A 29 -7.59 -6.37 -9.34
N VAL A 30 -7.92 -6.33 -10.63
CA VAL A 30 -8.79 -7.34 -11.27
C VAL A 30 -8.20 -8.75 -11.15
N CYS A 31 -6.91 -8.90 -11.43
CA CYS A 31 -6.23 -10.19 -11.26
C CYS A 31 -6.25 -10.68 -9.80
N ARG A 32 -6.11 -9.78 -8.83
CA ARG A 32 -6.21 -10.14 -7.40
C ARG A 32 -7.61 -10.62 -7.03
N TRP A 33 -8.66 -9.99 -7.53
CA TRP A 33 -10.04 -10.47 -7.32
C TRP A 33 -10.24 -11.87 -7.92
N MET A 34 -9.79 -12.08 -9.15
CA MET A 34 -9.94 -13.38 -9.84
C MET A 34 -9.18 -14.51 -9.17
N THR A 35 -8.00 -14.22 -8.66
CA THR A 35 -7.16 -15.21 -7.98
C THR A 35 -7.49 -15.38 -6.50
N GLY A 36 -8.47 -14.60 -5.98
CA GLY A 36 -8.84 -14.60 -4.57
C GLY A 36 -7.76 -14.00 -3.68
N GLN A 37 -6.90 -13.14 -4.23
CA GLN A 37 -5.91 -12.40 -3.45
C GLN A 37 -6.51 -11.19 -2.77
N ALA A 38 -7.56 -10.62 -3.36
CA ALA A 38 -8.33 -9.54 -2.78
C ALA A 38 -9.83 -9.81 -2.93
N LYS A 39 -10.65 -9.23 -2.06
CA LYS A 39 -12.11 -9.22 -2.17
C LYS A 39 -12.56 -8.06 -3.06
N ILE A 40 -13.70 -8.20 -3.72
CA ILE A 40 -14.29 -7.08 -4.46
C ILE A 40 -14.56 -5.93 -3.50
N SER A 41 -14.20 -4.71 -3.91
CA SER A 41 -14.40 -3.51 -3.12
C SER A 41 -15.84 -3.40 -2.59
N PRO A 42 -16.03 -3.07 -1.30
CA PRO A 42 -17.35 -2.78 -0.73
C PRO A 42 -18.09 -1.69 -1.50
N LYS A 43 -17.41 -0.70 -2.06
CA LYS A 43 -17.99 0.35 -2.93
C LYS A 43 -18.69 -0.26 -4.15
N ILE A 44 -18.06 -1.22 -4.82
CA ILE A 44 -18.65 -1.94 -5.97
C ILE A 44 -19.88 -2.76 -5.51
N SER A 45 -19.75 -3.48 -4.41
CA SER A 45 -20.85 -4.27 -3.85
C SER A 45 -22.06 -3.39 -3.47
N ALA A 46 -21.81 -2.25 -2.85
CA ALA A 46 -22.86 -1.28 -2.50
C ALA A 46 -23.49 -0.64 -3.74
N TYR A 47 -22.70 -0.29 -4.76
CA TYR A 47 -23.19 0.25 -6.01
C TYR A 47 -24.18 -0.71 -6.69
N TYR A 48 -23.79 -1.99 -6.84
CA TYR A 48 -24.62 -3.01 -7.46
C TYR A 48 -25.69 -3.62 -6.52
N SER A 49 -25.79 -3.19 -5.27
CA SER A 49 -26.93 -3.51 -4.42
C SER A 49 -28.21 -2.77 -4.84
N LYS A 50 -28.08 -1.62 -5.53
CA LYS A 50 -29.21 -0.82 -6.03
C LYS A 50 -29.89 -1.52 -7.23
N PRO A 51 -31.23 -1.65 -7.26
CA PRO A 51 -31.95 -2.36 -8.34
C PRO A 51 -31.68 -1.79 -9.75
N SER A 52 -31.51 -0.47 -9.88
CA SER A 52 -31.17 0.18 -11.16
C SER A 52 -29.81 -0.29 -11.71
N ASN A 53 -28.81 -0.38 -10.82
CA ASN A 53 -27.45 -0.75 -11.20
C ASN A 53 -27.32 -2.27 -11.43
N GLN A 54 -28.15 -3.07 -10.75
CA GLN A 54 -28.26 -4.52 -11.04
C GLN A 54 -28.76 -4.78 -12.46
N LYS A 55 -29.66 -3.93 -12.99
CA LYS A 55 -30.10 -4.03 -14.39
C LYS A 55 -29.00 -3.73 -15.36
N LYS A 56 -28.16 -2.72 -15.08
CA LYS A 56 -26.98 -2.38 -15.89
C LYS A 56 -26.01 -3.56 -15.91
N LEU A 57 -25.64 -4.08 -14.74
CA LEU A 57 -24.78 -5.25 -14.60
C LEU A 57 -25.32 -6.47 -15.39
N ALA A 58 -26.60 -6.71 -15.33
CA ALA A 58 -27.25 -7.79 -16.10
C ALA A 58 -27.15 -7.54 -17.61
N HIS A 59 -27.24 -6.28 -18.05
CA HIS A 59 -27.07 -5.91 -19.45
C HIS A 59 -25.64 -6.17 -19.94
N THR A 60 -24.64 -5.74 -19.19
CA THR A 60 -23.21 -6.00 -19.49
C THR A 60 -22.91 -7.49 -19.57
N ILE A 61 -23.46 -8.30 -18.64
CA ILE A 61 -23.34 -9.76 -18.71
C ILE A 61 -23.98 -10.31 -19.99
N HIS A 62 -25.16 -9.79 -20.37
CA HIS A 62 -25.81 -10.22 -21.62
C HIS A 62 -24.94 -9.92 -22.85
N GLN A 63 -24.35 -8.75 -22.91
CA GLN A 63 -23.54 -8.35 -24.07
C GLN A 63 -22.20 -9.11 -24.14
N ASN A 64 -21.53 -9.34 -23.02
CA ASN A 64 -20.14 -9.79 -23.01
C ASN A 64 -19.98 -11.27 -22.61
N LEU A 65 -20.77 -11.77 -21.68
CA LEU A 65 -20.64 -13.15 -21.19
C LEU A 65 -21.40 -14.17 -22.01
N LEU A 66 -22.62 -13.86 -22.45
CA LEU A 66 -23.44 -14.85 -23.20
C LEU A 66 -22.82 -15.26 -24.53
N PRO A 67 -22.21 -14.37 -25.33
CA PRO A 67 -21.50 -14.80 -26.55
C PRO A 67 -20.36 -15.80 -26.24
N LEU A 68 -19.55 -15.52 -25.21
CA LEU A 68 -18.46 -16.42 -24.79
C LEU A 68 -18.96 -17.77 -24.31
N MET A 69 -20.10 -17.80 -23.60
CA MET A 69 -20.72 -19.04 -23.16
C MET A 69 -21.23 -19.85 -24.38
N SER A 70 -21.80 -19.17 -25.36
CA SER A 70 -22.24 -19.81 -26.61
C SER A 70 -21.08 -20.43 -27.38
N ASP A 71 -19.95 -19.72 -27.48
CA ASP A 71 -18.75 -20.22 -28.13
C ASP A 71 -18.17 -21.48 -27.45
N CYS A 72 -18.42 -21.63 -26.14
CA CYS A 72 -18.04 -22.81 -25.35
C CYS A 72 -19.15 -23.87 -25.27
N ASN A 73 -20.23 -23.74 -26.05
CA ASN A 73 -21.44 -24.59 -25.97
C ASN A 73 -22.02 -24.70 -24.54
N MET A 74 -21.97 -23.62 -23.78
CA MET A 74 -22.45 -23.54 -22.40
C MET A 74 -23.70 -22.66 -22.31
N ALA A 75 -24.76 -23.18 -21.74
CA ALA A 75 -26.00 -22.43 -21.46
C ALA A 75 -26.10 -22.04 -19.97
N ILE A 76 -26.93 -21.03 -19.67
CA ILE A 76 -27.22 -20.64 -18.27
C ILE A 76 -27.82 -21.84 -17.49
N GLN A 77 -28.53 -22.73 -18.18
CA GLN A 77 -29.07 -23.95 -17.60
C GLN A 77 -27.97 -24.88 -17.07
N ASP A 78 -26.87 -25.01 -17.78
CA ASP A 78 -25.75 -25.87 -17.39
C ASP A 78 -25.06 -25.31 -16.13
N ILE A 79 -24.87 -23.99 -16.09
CA ILE A 79 -24.33 -23.31 -14.90
C ILE A 79 -25.25 -23.49 -13.69
N TYR A 80 -26.58 -23.38 -13.89
CA TYR A 80 -27.53 -23.60 -12.81
C TYR A 80 -27.51 -25.05 -12.32
N THR A 81 -27.39 -26.01 -13.21
CA THR A 81 -27.29 -27.43 -12.87
C THR A 81 -26.06 -27.71 -12.03
N LEU A 82 -24.89 -27.19 -12.46
CA LEU A 82 -23.63 -27.31 -11.72
C LEU A 82 -23.74 -26.63 -10.33
N PHE A 83 -24.36 -25.43 -10.26
CA PHE A 83 -24.59 -24.73 -8.99
C PHE A 83 -25.43 -25.55 -8.00
N ILE A 84 -26.49 -26.20 -8.46
CA ILE A 84 -27.35 -27.02 -7.60
C ILE A 84 -26.63 -28.31 -7.16
N GLN A 85 -25.87 -28.93 -8.05
CA GLN A 85 -25.14 -30.18 -7.79
C GLN A 85 -23.86 -30.00 -6.95
N ASP A 86 -23.36 -28.77 -6.79
CA ASP A 86 -22.14 -28.52 -5.99
C ASP A 86 -22.45 -28.66 -4.49
N ASP A 87 -22.08 -29.79 -3.90
CA ASP A 87 -22.27 -30.10 -2.47
C ASP A 87 -21.47 -29.17 -1.54
N SER A 88 -20.48 -28.46 -2.07
CA SER A 88 -19.71 -27.48 -1.31
C SER A 88 -20.41 -26.11 -1.14
N ILE A 89 -21.57 -25.94 -1.78
CA ILE A 89 -22.41 -24.74 -1.64
C ILE A 89 -23.53 -25.04 -0.64
N SER A 90 -23.62 -24.18 0.39
CA SER A 90 -24.64 -24.36 1.44
C SER A 90 -26.07 -24.27 0.89
N ASP A 91 -27.00 -25.05 1.48
CA ASP A 91 -28.42 -25.03 1.11
C ASP A 91 -29.03 -23.64 1.26
N ALA A 92 -28.62 -22.87 2.27
CA ALA A 92 -29.08 -21.50 2.45
C ALA A 92 -28.74 -20.62 1.23
N LYS A 93 -27.51 -20.76 0.68
CA LYS A 93 -27.09 -20.02 -0.51
C LYS A 93 -27.83 -20.48 -1.76
N LYS A 94 -27.99 -21.80 -1.94
CA LYS A 94 -28.79 -22.36 -3.02
C LYS A 94 -30.25 -21.83 -2.96
N LYS A 95 -30.87 -21.84 -1.76
CA LYS A 95 -32.23 -21.34 -1.53
C LYS A 95 -32.36 -19.84 -1.88
N ASN A 96 -31.34 -19.03 -1.59
CA ASN A 96 -31.35 -17.58 -1.87
C ASN A 96 -31.20 -17.26 -3.37
N LEU A 97 -30.42 -18.02 -4.12
CA LEU A 97 -30.14 -17.73 -5.53
C LEU A 97 -31.12 -18.41 -6.50
N THR A 98 -31.66 -19.56 -6.16
CA THR A 98 -32.62 -20.30 -6.99
C THR A 98 -33.85 -19.46 -7.43
N PRO A 99 -34.47 -18.61 -6.59
CA PRO A 99 -35.57 -17.76 -7.03
C PRO A 99 -35.20 -16.80 -8.15
N LEU A 100 -33.96 -16.39 -8.26
CA LEU A 100 -33.49 -15.51 -9.34
C LEU A 100 -33.34 -16.25 -10.68
N TYR A 101 -33.10 -17.56 -10.65
CA TYR A 101 -32.97 -18.35 -11.88
C TYR A 101 -34.34 -18.69 -12.50
N LYS A 102 -35.39 -18.92 -11.67
CA LYS A 102 -36.69 -19.38 -12.15
C LYS A 102 -37.35 -18.48 -13.20
N PRO A 103 -37.49 -17.14 -13.01
CA PRO A 103 -38.00 -16.27 -14.04
C PRO A 103 -36.93 -16.02 -15.11
N ALA A 104 -37.29 -16.14 -16.39
CA ALA A 104 -36.35 -15.86 -17.50
C ALA A 104 -35.77 -14.44 -17.42
N SER A 105 -36.58 -13.47 -16.99
CA SER A 105 -36.15 -12.04 -16.85
C SER A 105 -35.11 -11.77 -15.79
N SER A 106 -34.88 -12.68 -14.84
CA SER A 106 -33.90 -12.51 -13.75
C SER A 106 -32.69 -13.46 -13.84
N ARG A 107 -32.59 -14.29 -14.91
CA ARG A 107 -31.49 -15.22 -15.08
C ARG A 107 -30.14 -14.53 -15.20
N LEU A 108 -30.08 -13.35 -15.81
CA LEU A 108 -28.85 -12.56 -15.88
C LEU A 108 -28.44 -12.02 -14.51
N LEU A 109 -29.40 -11.63 -13.70
CA LEU A 109 -29.13 -11.25 -12.30
C LEU A 109 -28.66 -12.45 -11.47
N PHE A 110 -29.19 -13.65 -11.71
CA PHE A 110 -28.67 -14.88 -11.12
C PHE A 110 -27.20 -15.08 -11.47
N LEU A 111 -26.80 -14.93 -12.76
CA LEU A 111 -25.40 -15.03 -13.17
C LEU A 111 -24.52 -13.97 -12.48
N ALA A 112 -24.94 -12.71 -12.44
CA ALA A 112 -24.22 -11.64 -11.80
C ALA A 112 -23.93 -11.95 -10.31
N LYS A 113 -24.95 -12.41 -9.59
CA LYS A 113 -24.79 -12.80 -8.19
C LYS A 113 -23.99 -14.09 -7.99
N LEU A 114 -24.04 -15.01 -8.95
CA LEU A 114 -23.21 -16.22 -8.93
C LEU A 114 -21.73 -15.90 -9.18
N ILE A 115 -21.42 -14.97 -10.09
CA ILE A 115 -20.07 -14.49 -10.32
C ILE A 115 -19.51 -13.84 -9.04
N SER A 116 -20.25 -12.93 -8.42
CA SER A 116 -19.84 -12.29 -7.16
C SER A 116 -19.61 -13.34 -6.07
N PHE A 117 -20.50 -14.31 -5.94
CA PHE A 117 -20.35 -15.42 -4.99
C PHE A 117 -19.12 -16.31 -5.30
N GLY A 118 -18.86 -16.60 -6.58
CA GLY A 118 -17.71 -17.37 -7.01
C GLY A 118 -16.39 -16.69 -6.65
N MET A 119 -16.30 -15.37 -6.84
CA MET A 119 -15.15 -14.57 -6.49
C MET A 119 -14.91 -14.55 -4.98
N GLU A 120 -15.97 -14.33 -4.18
CA GLU A 120 -15.93 -14.40 -2.71
C GLU A 120 -15.45 -15.78 -2.22
N ARG A 121 -15.97 -16.85 -2.81
CA ARG A 121 -15.59 -18.22 -2.50
C ARG A 121 -14.14 -18.52 -2.86
N GLN A 122 -13.66 -17.99 -3.98
CA GLN A 122 -12.25 -18.13 -4.40
C GLN A 122 -11.32 -17.45 -3.39
N PHE A 123 -11.69 -16.27 -2.91
CA PHE A 123 -10.98 -15.55 -1.86
C PHE A 123 -10.92 -16.37 -0.57
N ILE A 124 -12.04 -16.87 -0.07
CA ILE A 124 -12.11 -17.71 1.13
C ILE A 124 -11.28 -18.99 0.95
N LYS A 125 -11.43 -19.69 -0.19
CA LYS A 125 -10.69 -20.93 -0.48
C LYS A 125 -9.18 -20.75 -0.49
N ARG A 126 -8.71 -19.64 -1.06
CA ARG A 126 -7.29 -19.31 -1.09
C ARG A 126 -6.75 -19.04 0.30
N ASN A 127 -7.46 -18.23 1.08
CA ASN A 127 -7.07 -17.91 2.44
C ASN A 127 -7.05 -19.16 3.33
N THR A 128 -8.07 -20.03 3.24
CA THR A 128 -8.09 -21.32 3.95
C THR A 128 -6.93 -22.25 3.53
N LYS A 129 -6.55 -22.27 2.25
CA LYS A 129 -5.41 -23.05 1.76
C LYS A 129 -4.09 -22.49 2.29
N ASN A 130 -3.93 -21.18 2.30
CA ASN A 130 -2.75 -20.52 2.88
C ASN A 130 -2.66 -20.77 4.39
N GLN A 131 -3.79 -20.78 5.10
CA GLN A 131 -3.85 -21.17 6.51
C GLN A 131 -3.36 -22.60 6.75
N LYS A 132 -3.78 -23.56 5.92
CA LYS A 132 -3.34 -24.96 6.05
C LYS A 132 -1.87 -25.16 5.72
N LEU A 133 -1.30 -24.36 4.83
CA LEU A 133 0.12 -24.38 4.47
C LEU A 133 1.00 -23.76 5.56
N LEU A 134 0.47 -22.79 6.30
CA LEU A 134 1.14 -22.11 7.42
C LEU A 134 0.91 -22.85 8.75
N ALA A 135 -0.19 -23.60 8.88
CA ALA A 135 -0.61 -24.32 10.09
C ALA A 135 0.04 -25.69 10.24
N GLY A 136 1.37 -25.78 10.07
CA GLY A 136 2.14 -26.87 10.69
C GLY A 136 2.08 -26.84 12.23
N GLY A 137 1.26 -25.96 12.85
CA GLY A 137 1.04 -25.84 14.28
C GLY A 137 -0.23 -25.03 14.57
N ALA A 138 -1.16 -25.64 15.26
CA ALA A 138 -2.41 -25.21 15.81
C ALA A 138 -2.61 -23.68 15.97
N LEU A 139 -3.20 -23.02 14.98
CA LEU A 139 -3.71 -21.66 15.11
C LEU A 139 -5.21 -21.63 14.79
N SER A 140 -5.92 -20.88 15.61
CA SER A 140 -7.38 -20.74 15.52
C SER A 140 -7.78 -20.19 14.15
N PRO A 141 -8.77 -20.77 13.47
CA PRO A 141 -9.20 -20.38 12.12
C PRO A 141 -9.76 -18.95 12.00
N ILE A 142 -9.93 -18.27 13.12
CA ILE A 142 -10.73 -17.05 13.24
C ILE A 142 -9.96 -15.80 12.76
N VAL A 143 -8.64 -15.82 12.69
CA VAL A 143 -7.83 -14.60 12.56
C VAL A 143 -7.73 -14.07 11.13
N LEU A 144 -7.75 -14.94 10.13
CA LEU A 144 -7.55 -14.54 8.72
C LEU A 144 -8.84 -14.18 7.95
N ASP A 145 -10.01 -14.49 8.52
CA ASP A 145 -11.28 -14.21 7.86
C ASP A 145 -11.76 -12.75 8.05
N TYR A 146 -11.06 -11.97 8.88
CA TYR A 146 -11.54 -10.65 9.31
C TYR A 146 -10.86 -9.46 8.64
N ILE A 147 -9.66 -9.61 8.08
CA ILE A 147 -8.93 -8.48 7.47
C ILE A 147 -8.88 -8.63 5.97
N MET A 148 -9.45 -7.67 5.27
CA MET A 148 -9.63 -7.76 3.83
C MET A 148 -8.43 -7.29 3.00
N ASP A 149 -7.70 -6.28 3.41
CA ASP A 149 -6.73 -5.64 2.53
C ASP A 149 -5.58 -4.99 3.30
N SER A 150 -4.77 -5.83 3.93
CA SER A 150 -3.48 -5.38 4.43
C SER A 150 -2.33 -5.94 3.58
N GLU A 151 -2.47 -5.93 2.25
CA GLU A 151 -1.32 -6.22 1.41
C GLU A 151 -0.25 -5.18 1.71
N VAL A 152 0.83 -5.64 2.34
CA VAL A 152 2.02 -4.80 2.50
C VAL A 152 2.47 -4.35 1.12
N PRO A 153 2.55 -3.04 0.85
CA PRO A 153 3.02 -2.55 -0.43
C PRO A 153 4.40 -3.15 -0.75
N LYS A 154 4.63 -3.52 -1.99
CA LYS A 154 5.93 -4.08 -2.39
C LYS A 154 7.01 -3.03 -2.19
N PRO A 155 8.19 -3.41 -1.68
CA PRO A 155 9.33 -2.51 -1.65
C PRO A 155 9.71 -2.09 -3.07
N CYS A 156 10.40 -0.98 -3.22
CA CYS A 156 10.89 -0.50 -4.49
C CYS A 156 11.73 -1.58 -5.20
N ARG A 157 11.77 -1.53 -6.54
CA ARG A 157 12.47 -2.53 -7.36
C ARG A 157 13.97 -2.61 -7.04
N HIS A 158 14.56 -1.49 -6.67
CA HIS A 158 15.98 -1.34 -6.42
C HIS A 158 16.27 -1.04 -4.94
N PHE A 159 15.80 -1.95 -4.07
CA PHE A 159 16.13 -1.90 -2.64
C PHE A 159 17.52 -2.51 -2.42
N ILE A 160 18.51 -1.69 -2.06
CA ILE A 160 19.93 -2.05 -2.02
C ILE A 160 20.57 -1.54 -0.72
N GLY A 161 21.53 -2.31 -0.20
CA GLY A 161 22.50 -1.85 0.82
C GLY A 161 21.93 -1.72 2.24
N ARG A 162 20.86 -2.44 2.58
CA ARG A 162 20.20 -2.37 3.90
C ARG A 162 20.06 -3.72 4.62
N ASP A 163 20.89 -4.69 4.27
CA ASP A 163 20.81 -6.03 4.87
C ASP A 163 21.09 -6.03 6.36
N LYS A 164 22.06 -5.21 6.81
CA LYS A 164 22.39 -5.10 8.23
C LYS A 164 21.24 -4.52 9.04
N GLU A 165 20.61 -3.47 8.53
CA GLU A 165 19.48 -2.83 9.21
C GLU A 165 18.25 -3.74 9.23
N LEU A 166 18.06 -4.60 8.21
CA LEU A 166 17.00 -5.62 8.23
C LEU A 166 17.24 -6.67 9.32
N GLU A 167 18.48 -7.12 9.51
CA GLU A 167 18.85 -8.10 10.55
C GLU A 167 18.77 -7.49 11.95
N GLU A 168 19.23 -6.25 12.10
CA GLU A 168 19.11 -5.51 13.35
C GLU A 168 17.65 -5.29 13.73
N LEU A 169 16.81 -4.87 12.76
CA LEU A 169 15.38 -4.68 12.98
C LEU A 169 14.69 -5.99 13.39
N TYR A 170 15.08 -7.13 12.77
CA TYR A 170 14.58 -8.44 13.16
C TYR A 170 14.91 -8.77 14.61
N THR A 171 16.17 -8.59 15.01
CA THR A 171 16.61 -8.84 16.39
C THR A 171 15.88 -7.95 17.38
N MET A 172 15.73 -6.66 17.05
CA MET A 172 15.04 -5.70 17.90
C MET A 172 13.54 -6.04 18.07
N LEU A 173 12.85 -6.48 17.00
CA LEU A 173 11.44 -6.87 17.07
C LEU A 173 11.22 -8.18 17.85
N GLU A 174 12.20 -9.11 17.82
CA GLU A 174 12.15 -10.31 18.66
C GLU A 174 12.35 -10.00 20.17
N GLU A 175 13.19 -9.04 20.49
CA GLU A 175 13.47 -8.62 21.87
C GLU A 175 12.42 -7.63 22.38
N ASN A 176 11.93 -6.76 21.52
CA ASN A 176 11.03 -5.67 21.86
C ASN A 176 9.77 -5.77 20.99
N ARG A 177 8.63 -5.73 21.63
CA ARG A 177 7.35 -5.83 20.93
C ARG A 177 7.07 -4.66 19.99
N HIS A 178 7.63 -3.48 20.25
CA HIS A 178 7.43 -2.27 19.49
C HIS A 178 8.79 -1.66 19.14
N VAL A 179 9.00 -1.37 17.87
CA VAL A 179 10.21 -0.70 17.38
C VAL A 179 9.82 0.49 16.51
N PHE A 180 10.47 1.63 16.77
CA PHE A 180 10.32 2.85 15.99
C PHE A 180 11.54 3.01 15.09
N LEU A 181 11.35 2.79 13.79
CA LEU A 181 12.35 3.06 12.77
C LEU A 181 12.32 4.55 12.44
N TYR A 182 13.32 5.28 12.93
CA TYR A 182 13.33 6.73 12.77
C TYR A 182 14.47 7.21 11.87
N GLY A 183 14.29 8.37 11.23
CA GLY A 183 15.30 9.00 10.39
C GLY A 183 14.70 10.11 9.53
N ILE A 184 15.56 10.83 8.82
CA ILE A 184 15.15 11.95 7.98
C ILE A 184 14.22 11.52 6.82
N ALA A 185 13.52 12.49 6.23
CA ALA A 185 12.69 12.24 5.05
C ALA A 185 13.53 11.68 3.89
N GLY A 186 13.00 10.74 3.12
CA GLY A 186 13.68 10.18 1.93
C GLY A 186 14.84 9.21 2.22
N ILE A 187 15.16 8.89 3.49
CA ILE A 187 16.25 7.96 3.83
C ILE A 187 15.90 6.48 3.55
N GLY A 188 14.63 6.17 3.28
CA GLY A 188 14.18 4.82 2.93
C GLY A 188 13.49 4.03 4.05
N LYS A 189 12.94 4.67 5.09
CA LYS A 189 12.26 4.00 6.21
C LYS A 189 11.08 3.12 5.76
N SER A 190 10.15 3.67 4.98
CA SER A 190 9.00 2.94 4.46
C SER A 190 9.42 1.78 3.57
N GLU A 191 10.47 1.98 2.75
CA GLU A 191 11.01 0.93 1.91
C GLU A 191 11.69 -0.18 2.73
N LEU A 192 12.39 0.18 3.83
CA LEU A 192 12.96 -0.81 4.76
C LEU A 192 11.84 -1.62 5.45
N ALA A 193 10.76 -0.97 5.90
CA ALA A 193 9.62 -1.65 6.51
C ALA A 193 8.94 -2.63 5.53
N LYS A 194 8.73 -2.23 4.28
CA LYS A 194 8.20 -3.09 3.22
C LYS A 194 9.15 -4.25 2.88
N ALA A 195 10.45 -3.98 2.79
CA ALA A 195 11.47 -5.00 2.54
C ALA A 195 11.57 -5.99 3.71
N TYR A 196 11.47 -5.51 4.95
CA TYR A 196 11.40 -6.33 6.14
C TYR A 196 10.20 -7.30 6.09
N ALA A 197 9.01 -6.76 5.85
CA ALA A 197 7.80 -7.57 5.71
C ALA A 197 7.95 -8.66 4.64
N LYS A 198 8.55 -8.32 3.49
CA LYS A 198 8.79 -9.27 2.41
C LYS A 198 9.82 -10.34 2.78
N ARG A 199 10.95 -9.94 3.42
CA ARG A 199 12.05 -10.85 3.78
C ARG A 199 11.63 -11.85 4.85
N TYR A 200 10.90 -11.38 5.87
CA TYR A 200 10.49 -12.17 7.03
C TYR A 200 9.03 -12.64 6.99
N MET A 201 8.37 -12.56 5.82
CA MET A 201 6.96 -12.95 5.68
C MET A 201 6.62 -14.36 6.17
N ARG A 202 7.61 -15.26 6.22
CA ARG A 202 7.43 -16.65 6.68
C ARG A 202 7.47 -16.79 8.21
N HIS A 203 7.94 -15.78 8.92
CA HIS A 203 8.00 -15.75 10.38
C HIS A 203 6.68 -15.31 11.00
N TYR A 204 5.85 -14.62 10.21
CA TYR A 204 4.59 -14.07 10.67
C TYR A 204 3.41 -14.84 10.08
N THR A 205 2.41 -15.08 10.91
CA THR A 205 1.11 -15.61 10.46
C THR A 205 0.35 -14.54 9.68
N ASN A 206 0.43 -13.29 10.15
CA ASN A 206 -0.19 -12.13 9.51
C ASN A 206 0.79 -10.96 9.49
N ILE A 207 0.71 -10.16 8.43
CA ILE A 207 1.38 -8.87 8.34
C ILE A 207 0.34 -7.84 7.94
N LEU A 208 0.18 -6.83 8.78
CA LEU A 208 -0.76 -5.73 8.59
C LEU A 208 0.02 -4.47 8.27
N TYR A 209 -0.44 -3.70 7.30
CA TYR A 209 0.17 -2.43 6.93
C TYR A 209 -0.87 -1.32 7.00
N VAL A 210 -0.59 -0.32 7.80
CA VAL A 210 -1.45 0.86 8.01
C VAL A 210 -0.61 2.09 7.70
N GLU A 211 -1.09 2.93 6.80
CA GLU A 211 -0.51 4.24 6.57
C GLU A 211 -1.16 5.22 7.55
N TYR A 212 -0.33 5.90 8.35
CA TYR A 212 -0.79 6.89 9.30
C TYR A 212 -1.26 8.16 8.59
N THR A 213 -2.53 8.52 8.80
CA THR A 213 -3.15 9.69 8.15
C THR A 213 -3.29 10.91 9.08
N GLY A 214 -2.81 10.81 10.33
CA GLY A 214 -2.90 11.89 11.32
C GLY A 214 -3.67 11.51 12.58
N ASN A 215 -4.33 10.35 12.62
CA ASN A 215 -5.09 9.88 13.77
C ASN A 215 -5.18 8.35 13.81
N LEU A 216 -4.45 7.70 14.71
CA LEU A 216 -4.45 6.24 14.85
C LEU A 216 -5.84 5.65 15.14
N HIS A 217 -6.69 6.36 15.86
CA HIS A 217 -8.05 5.89 16.11
C HIS A 217 -8.83 5.77 14.80
N GLN A 218 -8.72 6.80 13.94
CA GLN A 218 -9.39 6.82 12.64
C GLN A 218 -8.78 5.78 11.70
N ASP A 219 -7.45 5.71 11.63
CA ASP A 219 -6.75 4.73 10.78
C ASP A 219 -7.17 3.29 11.09
N ILE A 220 -7.34 2.97 12.40
CA ILE A 220 -7.85 1.66 12.83
C ILE A 220 -9.33 1.48 12.51
N THR A 221 -10.13 2.53 12.63
CA THR A 221 -11.56 2.50 12.27
C THR A 221 -11.77 2.25 10.78
N ASP A 222 -10.89 2.81 9.96
CA ASP A 222 -10.97 2.75 8.50
C ASP A 222 -10.31 1.49 7.89
N MET A 223 -9.71 0.65 8.73
CA MET A 223 -9.26 -0.67 8.27
C MET A 223 -10.46 -1.47 7.71
N ASP A 224 -10.26 -2.10 6.58
CA ASP A 224 -11.28 -2.94 5.95
C ASP A 224 -11.34 -4.32 6.62
N PHE A 225 -12.48 -4.62 7.26
CA PHE A 225 -12.78 -5.94 7.82
C PHE A 225 -13.95 -6.59 7.09
N ILE A 226 -13.85 -7.91 6.87
CA ILE A 226 -14.85 -8.69 6.12
C ILE A 226 -16.25 -8.60 6.74
N ASP A 227 -16.32 -8.50 8.05
CA ASP A 227 -17.56 -8.50 8.80
C ASP A 227 -18.10 -7.09 9.11
N ASP A 228 -17.50 -6.06 8.52
CA ASP A 228 -18.02 -4.71 8.60
C ASP A 228 -19.35 -4.61 7.87
N LEU A 229 -20.38 -4.26 8.62
CA LEU A 229 -21.69 -4.01 8.04
C LEU A 229 -21.75 -2.57 7.54
N PRO A 230 -22.34 -2.32 6.35
CA PRO A 230 -22.46 -0.97 5.80
C PRO A 230 -23.17 0.03 6.73
N GLU A 231 -24.06 -0.47 7.58
CA GLU A 231 -24.81 0.29 8.57
C GLU A 231 -24.10 0.45 9.92
N SER A 232 -22.92 -0.16 10.10
CA SER A 232 -22.15 -0.03 11.34
C SER A 232 -21.69 1.41 11.53
N THR A 233 -21.91 1.93 12.73
CA THR A 233 -21.35 3.24 13.12
C THR A 233 -19.81 3.16 13.23
N GLU A 234 -19.16 4.30 13.10
CA GLU A 234 -17.68 4.38 13.30
C GLU A 234 -17.26 3.82 14.67
N GLN A 235 -18.04 4.09 15.72
CA GLN A 235 -17.76 3.59 17.05
C GLN A 235 -17.86 2.05 17.14
N GLU A 236 -18.83 1.44 16.48
CA GLU A 236 -18.97 -0.02 16.45
C GLU A 236 -17.84 -0.66 15.64
N ARG A 237 -17.47 -0.09 14.49
CA ARG A 237 -16.33 -0.53 13.68
C ARG A 237 -15.05 -0.45 14.50
N PHE A 238 -14.77 0.71 15.10
CA PHE A 238 -13.61 0.89 15.94
C PHE A 238 -13.53 -0.14 17.07
N GLN A 239 -14.61 -0.36 17.83
CA GLN A 239 -14.62 -1.31 18.95
C GLN A 239 -14.30 -2.73 18.48
N ARG A 240 -14.84 -3.13 17.33
CA ARG A 240 -14.60 -4.45 16.72
C ARG A 240 -13.16 -4.59 16.26
N HIS A 241 -12.64 -3.63 15.48
CA HIS A 241 -11.29 -3.62 14.97
C HIS A 241 -10.26 -3.61 16.10
N ASN A 242 -10.44 -2.73 17.09
CA ASN A 242 -9.56 -2.65 18.24
C ASN A 242 -9.57 -3.95 19.07
N ARG A 243 -10.75 -4.59 19.24
CA ARG A 243 -10.85 -5.89 19.94
C ARG A 243 -10.09 -6.96 19.18
N PHE A 244 -10.22 -7.00 17.87
CA PHE A 244 -9.48 -7.92 17.01
C PHE A 244 -7.98 -7.70 17.12
N LEU A 245 -7.48 -6.48 16.92
CA LEU A 245 -6.05 -6.14 17.03
C LEU A 245 -5.46 -6.51 18.39
N ARG A 246 -6.23 -6.33 19.46
CA ARG A 246 -5.83 -6.78 20.83
C ARG A 246 -5.74 -8.29 20.98
N SER A 247 -6.43 -9.06 20.16
CA SER A 247 -6.40 -10.53 20.20
C SER A 247 -5.19 -11.12 19.48
N LEU A 248 -4.54 -10.35 18.60
CA LEU A 248 -3.35 -10.77 17.86
C LEU A 248 -2.17 -11.00 18.78
N LYS A 249 -1.28 -11.90 18.40
CA LYS A 249 -0.10 -12.31 19.17
C LYS A 249 1.18 -11.92 18.45
N SER A 250 2.32 -12.29 19.03
CA SER A 250 3.66 -12.00 18.53
C SER A 250 3.97 -12.65 17.15
N ASP A 251 3.15 -13.57 16.69
CA ASP A 251 3.19 -14.14 15.34
C ASP A 251 2.56 -13.24 14.26
N THR A 252 2.13 -12.05 14.66
CA THR A 252 1.60 -11.03 13.77
C THR A 252 2.48 -9.77 13.83
N LEU A 253 2.78 -9.21 12.67
CA LEU A 253 3.45 -7.92 12.50
C LEU A 253 2.44 -6.86 12.06
N LEU A 254 2.33 -5.78 12.81
CA LEU A 254 1.61 -4.57 12.43
C LEU A 254 2.62 -3.49 12.05
N ILE A 255 2.59 -3.03 10.81
CA ILE A 255 3.41 -1.90 10.35
C ILE A 255 2.52 -0.66 10.34
N ILE A 256 2.96 0.38 11.05
CA ILE A 256 2.34 1.71 11.02
C ILE A 256 3.33 2.65 10.36
N ASP A 257 3.08 2.94 9.09
CA ASP A 257 3.99 3.74 8.28
C ASP A 257 3.67 5.23 8.40
N ASN A 258 4.72 6.04 8.37
CA ASN A 258 4.65 7.52 8.37
C ASN A 258 4.07 8.15 9.65
N PHE A 259 4.28 7.53 10.82
CA PHE A 259 3.88 8.05 12.13
C PHE A 259 4.80 9.21 12.55
N ASN A 260 4.60 10.38 11.96
CA ASN A 260 5.47 11.57 12.10
C ASN A 260 5.03 12.54 13.20
N VAL A 261 4.46 12.03 14.28
CA VAL A 261 3.99 12.79 15.42
C VAL A 261 4.64 12.31 16.72
N THR A 262 4.50 13.10 17.78
CA THR A 262 4.94 12.69 19.13
C THR A 262 3.84 11.92 19.85
N ALA A 263 4.20 11.17 20.90
CA ALA A 263 3.26 10.45 21.73
C ALA A 263 2.17 11.36 22.38
N THR A 264 2.46 12.63 22.54
CA THR A 264 1.51 13.63 23.09
C THR A 264 0.54 14.15 22.04
N GLN A 265 0.90 14.10 20.75
CA GLN A 265 0.06 14.56 19.64
C GLN A 265 -1.00 13.53 19.24
N ASP A 266 -0.68 12.23 19.33
CA ASP A 266 -1.67 11.17 19.16
C ASP A 266 -1.76 10.31 20.43
N SER A 267 -2.74 10.62 21.28
CA SER A 267 -2.98 9.94 22.56
C SER A 267 -3.32 8.45 22.38
N PHE A 268 -3.80 8.07 21.19
CA PHE A 268 -4.18 6.69 20.89
C PHE A 268 -2.97 5.76 20.75
N LEU A 269 -1.76 6.30 20.56
CA LEU A 269 -0.52 5.53 20.60
C LEU A 269 -0.44 4.66 21.88
N SER A 270 -0.84 5.21 23.03
CA SER A 270 -0.86 4.48 24.29
C SER A 270 -1.76 3.24 24.31
N VAL A 271 -2.76 3.19 23.44
CA VAL A 271 -3.65 2.04 23.26
C VAL A 271 -3.02 1.02 22.32
N VAL A 272 -2.45 1.48 21.21
CA VAL A 272 -1.78 0.64 20.20
C VAL A 272 -0.59 -0.10 20.83
N LEU A 273 0.20 0.56 21.65
CA LEU A 273 1.34 -0.05 22.37
C LEU A 273 0.93 -1.15 23.38
N LYS A 274 -0.36 -1.31 23.67
CA LYS A 274 -0.88 -2.43 24.50
C LYS A 274 -1.25 -3.67 23.67
N TYR A 275 -1.18 -3.60 22.35
CA TYR A 275 -1.39 -4.77 21.52
C TYR A 275 -0.28 -5.81 21.77
N ARG A 276 -0.61 -7.08 21.58
CA ARG A 276 0.30 -8.19 21.86
C ARG A 276 1.11 -8.62 20.62
N CYS A 277 0.76 -8.13 19.45
CA CYS A 277 1.50 -8.32 18.22
C CYS A 277 2.80 -7.50 18.21
N GLN A 278 3.71 -7.84 17.32
CA GLN A 278 4.88 -7.01 17.04
C GLN A 278 4.45 -5.80 16.22
N ILE A 279 4.97 -4.61 16.56
CA ILE A 279 4.60 -3.37 15.86
C ILE A 279 5.86 -2.63 15.42
N LEU A 280 5.91 -2.35 14.13
CA LEU A 280 6.94 -1.53 13.52
C LEU A 280 6.35 -0.18 13.11
N PHE A 281 6.85 0.88 13.71
CA PHE A 281 6.53 2.25 13.29
C PHE A 281 7.64 2.80 12.41
N THR A 282 7.30 3.52 11.35
CA THR A 282 8.25 4.40 10.67
C THR A 282 7.93 5.85 11.03
N THR A 283 8.96 6.63 11.38
CA THR A 283 8.76 7.99 11.85
C THR A 283 9.93 8.90 11.51
N ARG A 284 9.69 10.22 11.45
CA ARG A 284 10.74 11.26 11.41
C ARG A 284 11.06 11.79 12.80
N SER A 285 10.17 11.56 13.76
CA SER A 285 10.30 12.06 15.14
C SER A 285 11.11 11.07 15.96
N LYS A 286 12.11 11.56 16.67
CA LYS A 286 12.84 10.76 17.66
C LYS A 286 11.96 10.62 18.89
N LEU A 287 11.70 9.40 19.29
CA LEU A 287 10.86 9.05 20.43
C LEU A 287 11.74 8.34 21.48
N ASP A 288 12.48 9.12 22.26
CA ASP A 288 13.52 8.62 23.19
C ASP A 288 12.98 7.70 24.31
N GLU A 289 11.66 7.69 24.53
CA GLU A 289 11.01 6.84 25.54
C GLU A 289 10.78 5.40 25.05
N TYR A 290 11.03 5.11 23.77
CA TYR A 290 10.72 3.83 23.14
C TYR A 290 11.95 3.20 22.51
N CYS A 291 11.86 1.91 22.18
CA CYS A 291 12.88 1.22 21.41
C CYS A 291 12.96 1.79 19.99
N THR A 292 14.06 2.44 19.65
CA THR A 292 14.22 3.14 18.38
C THR A 292 15.43 2.60 17.60
N LEU A 293 15.21 2.35 16.29
CA LEU A 293 16.29 2.07 15.34
C LEU A 293 16.52 3.29 14.46
N PRO A 294 17.68 3.98 14.60
CA PRO A 294 18.00 5.11 13.73
C PRO A 294 18.44 4.62 12.35
N LEU A 295 17.69 5.01 11.32
CA LEU A 295 18.10 4.77 9.94
C LEU A 295 18.96 5.94 9.44
N LYS A 296 20.23 5.65 9.19
CA LYS A 296 21.23 6.60 8.68
C LYS A 296 21.42 6.43 7.18
N GLU A 297 22.25 7.29 6.61
CA GLU A 297 22.71 7.17 5.24
C GLU A 297 23.45 5.84 5.02
N ILE A 298 23.40 5.33 3.79
CA ILE A 298 24.17 4.14 3.42
C ILE A 298 25.65 4.53 3.37
N GLU A 299 26.49 3.83 4.16
CA GLU A 299 27.94 4.07 4.19
C GLU A 299 28.67 3.38 3.02
N ASP A 300 28.12 2.30 2.49
CA ASP A 300 28.73 1.54 1.40
C ASP A 300 28.56 2.26 0.06
N MET A 301 29.67 2.88 -0.43
CA MET A 301 29.69 3.56 -1.71
C MET A 301 29.35 2.64 -2.88
N ASN A 302 29.71 1.35 -2.81
CA ASN A 302 29.34 0.41 -3.88
C ASN A 302 27.84 0.17 -3.94
N ALA A 303 27.20 0.07 -2.79
CA ALA A 303 25.73 -0.04 -2.72
C ALA A 303 25.05 1.22 -3.27
N LEU A 304 25.54 2.40 -2.93
CA LEU A 304 25.03 3.67 -3.46
C LEU A 304 25.30 3.82 -4.97
N PHE A 305 26.45 3.38 -5.43
CA PHE A 305 26.74 3.36 -6.86
C PHE A 305 25.84 2.38 -7.62
N GLN A 306 25.57 1.20 -7.06
CA GLN A 306 24.59 0.25 -7.62
C GLN A 306 23.18 0.87 -7.67
N LEU A 307 22.80 1.62 -6.63
CA LEU A 307 21.54 2.36 -6.64
C LEU A 307 21.50 3.39 -7.77
N ALA A 308 22.56 4.19 -7.94
CA ALA A 308 22.65 5.15 -9.03
C ALA A 308 22.60 4.46 -10.41
N SER A 309 23.35 3.37 -10.59
CA SER A 309 23.40 2.59 -11.85
C SER A 309 22.05 1.94 -12.19
N ALA A 310 21.20 1.67 -11.20
CA ALA A 310 19.86 1.17 -11.43
C ALA A 310 18.93 2.19 -12.11
N PHE A 311 19.26 3.49 -12.06
CA PHE A 311 18.50 4.58 -12.62
C PHE A 311 19.24 5.40 -13.69
N TYR A 312 20.55 5.20 -13.85
CA TYR A 312 21.36 5.85 -14.85
C TYR A 312 22.21 4.82 -15.62
N SER A 313 21.84 4.58 -16.87
CA SER A 313 22.41 3.51 -17.72
C SER A 313 23.90 3.71 -18.04
N GLU A 314 24.38 4.94 -18.08
CA GLU A 314 25.78 5.27 -18.36
C GLU A 314 26.64 5.48 -17.10
N ALA A 315 26.14 5.08 -15.92
CA ALA A 315 26.83 5.31 -14.64
C ALA A 315 28.26 4.76 -14.63
N ASP A 316 28.49 3.57 -15.17
CA ASP A 316 29.82 2.96 -15.22
C ASP A 316 30.81 3.76 -16.07
N THR A 317 30.35 4.40 -17.16
CA THR A 317 31.18 5.27 -18.01
C THR A 317 31.65 6.50 -17.25
N TYR A 318 30.81 7.03 -16.38
CA TYR A 318 31.09 8.24 -15.59
C TYR A 318 31.30 7.95 -14.10
N ARG A 319 31.77 6.76 -13.75
CA ARG A 319 31.83 6.24 -12.38
C ARG A 319 32.39 7.24 -11.38
N THR A 320 33.56 7.79 -11.67
CA THR A 320 34.25 8.75 -10.76
C THR A 320 33.41 10.01 -10.52
N THR A 321 32.73 10.52 -11.55
CA THR A 321 31.88 11.72 -11.43
C THR A 321 30.59 11.38 -10.67
N VAL A 322 30.00 10.20 -10.91
CA VAL A 322 28.80 9.73 -10.20
C VAL A 322 29.10 9.51 -8.71
N GLU A 323 30.25 8.89 -8.36
CA GLU A 323 30.66 8.73 -6.96
C GLU A 323 30.82 10.09 -6.26
N LYS A 324 31.41 11.09 -6.93
CA LYS A 324 31.49 12.46 -6.39
C LYS A 324 30.14 13.13 -6.23
N ILE A 325 29.19 12.87 -7.14
CA ILE A 325 27.80 13.34 -6.99
C ILE A 325 27.17 12.72 -5.73
N ILE A 326 27.33 11.40 -5.53
CA ILE A 326 26.84 10.68 -4.35
C ILE A 326 27.40 11.30 -3.06
N GLU A 327 28.70 11.56 -3.00
CA GLU A 327 29.34 12.23 -1.86
C GLU A 327 28.80 13.65 -1.65
N THR A 328 28.60 14.40 -2.73
CA THR A 328 28.11 15.78 -2.67
C THR A 328 26.68 15.87 -2.13
N VAL A 329 25.84 14.88 -2.43
CA VAL A 329 24.48 14.77 -1.88
C VAL A 329 24.45 14.00 -0.54
N HIS A 330 25.60 13.85 0.12
CA HIS A 330 25.77 13.25 1.44
C HIS A 330 25.23 11.82 1.54
N SER A 331 25.34 11.00 0.50
CA SER A 331 24.90 9.61 0.46
C SER A 331 23.38 9.43 0.74
N HIS A 332 22.61 10.51 0.61
CA HIS A 332 21.17 10.47 0.87
C HIS A 332 20.45 9.71 -0.26
N THR A 333 19.85 8.56 0.05
CA THR A 333 19.33 7.60 -0.93
C THR A 333 18.37 8.20 -1.96
N PHE A 334 17.42 9.02 -1.51
CA PHE A 334 16.49 9.69 -2.42
C PHE A 334 17.18 10.72 -3.33
N ALA A 335 18.18 11.43 -2.80
CA ALA A 335 18.94 12.38 -3.61
C ALA A 335 19.81 11.66 -4.66
N VAL A 336 20.41 10.52 -4.32
CA VAL A 336 21.14 9.66 -5.27
C VAL A 336 20.21 9.18 -6.38
N GLU A 337 19.05 8.65 -6.04
CA GLU A 337 18.04 8.23 -7.02
C GLU A 337 17.60 9.40 -7.93
N LEU A 338 17.33 10.56 -7.34
CA LEU A 338 16.89 11.73 -8.08
C LEU A 338 17.97 12.24 -9.05
N THR A 339 19.22 12.33 -8.59
CA THR A 339 20.34 12.76 -9.44
C THR A 339 20.59 11.78 -10.59
N ALA A 340 20.52 10.47 -10.32
CA ALA A 340 20.64 9.45 -11.37
C ALA A 340 19.52 9.55 -12.42
N LYS A 341 18.29 9.77 -12.01
CA LYS A 341 17.15 10.01 -12.92
C LYS A 341 17.29 11.30 -13.74
N LEU A 342 17.88 12.35 -13.17
CA LEU A 342 18.15 13.59 -13.90
C LEU A 342 19.20 13.36 -15.00
N LEU A 343 20.22 12.55 -14.73
CA LEU A 343 21.25 12.18 -15.71
C LEU A 343 20.65 11.31 -16.81
N GLU A 344 19.88 10.28 -16.49
CA GLU A 344 19.23 9.40 -17.47
C GLU A 344 18.29 10.15 -18.42
N ASN A 345 17.59 11.15 -17.93
CA ASN A 345 16.71 11.99 -18.76
C ASN A 345 17.47 13.05 -19.61
N GLY A 346 18.80 13.06 -19.56
CA GLY A 346 19.62 14.01 -20.34
C GLY A 346 19.43 15.49 -19.96
N ILE A 347 18.87 15.77 -18.77
CA ILE A 347 18.66 17.15 -18.30
C ILE A 347 19.99 17.85 -18.02
N SER A 348 21.02 17.08 -17.69
CA SER A 348 22.38 17.57 -17.43
C SER A 348 23.39 16.46 -17.69
N THR A 349 24.60 16.81 -18.09
CA THR A 349 25.73 15.86 -18.07
C THR A 349 26.21 15.65 -16.64
N PRO A 350 26.89 14.51 -16.32
CA PRO A 350 27.44 14.27 -14.98
C PRO A 350 28.29 15.41 -14.45
N ASP A 351 29.19 15.94 -15.27
CA ASP A 351 30.12 17.03 -14.88
C ASP A 351 29.37 18.37 -14.67
N GLN A 352 28.37 18.66 -15.48
CA GLN A 352 27.51 19.84 -15.29
C GLN A 352 26.71 19.73 -14.00
N LEU A 353 26.14 18.56 -13.71
CA LEU A 353 25.36 18.33 -12.49
C LEU A 353 26.27 18.46 -11.25
N LEU A 354 27.42 17.81 -11.26
CA LEU A 354 28.41 17.92 -10.17
C LEU A 354 28.83 19.38 -9.92
N THR A 355 29.15 20.12 -10.98
CA THR A 355 29.53 21.54 -10.86
C THR A 355 28.41 22.37 -10.22
N ARG A 356 27.16 22.17 -10.63
CA ARG A 356 25.97 22.86 -10.03
C ARG A 356 25.83 22.51 -8.56
N LEU A 357 25.89 21.21 -8.19
CA LEU A 357 25.76 20.78 -6.80
C LEU A 357 26.87 21.37 -5.90
N LEU A 358 28.09 21.45 -6.39
CA LEU A 358 29.19 22.05 -5.63
C LEU A 358 29.00 23.55 -5.42
N VAL A 359 28.55 24.28 -6.44
CA VAL A 359 28.25 25.72 -6.35
C VAL A 359 27.13 25.96 -5.32
N GLU A 360 26.06 25.18 -5.37
CA GLU A 360 24.95 25.31 -4.42
C GLU A 360 25.38 24.94 -2.99
N LYS A 361 26.21 23.91 -2.81
CA LYS A 361 26.78 23.54 -1.52
C LYS A 361 27.63 24.67 -0.93
N ASP A 362 28.47 25.29 -1.73
CA ASP A 362 29.32 26.43 -1.29
C ASP A 362 28.43 27.65 -0.96
N ALA A 363 27.38 27.88 -1.70
CA ALA A 363 26.39 28.92 -1.40
C ALA A 363 25.67 28.67 -0.07
N LEU A 364 25.21 27.42 0.19
CA LEU A 364 24.60 27.02 1.46
C LEU A 364 25.55 27.16 2.65
N ALA A 365 26.81 26.73 2.52
CA ALA A 365 27.83 26.88 3.57
C ALA A 365 28.13 28.36 3.90
N LYS A 366 28.03 29.24 2.92
CA LYS A 366 28.09 30.69 3.14
C LYS A 366 26.88 31.25 3.85
N ILE A 367 25.71 30.64 3.65
CA ILE A 367 24.43 31.04 4.27
C ILE A 367 24.40 30.68 5.76
N GLU A 368 24.91 29.51 6.16
CA GLU A 368 24.98 29.10 7.57
C GLU A 368 25.83 30.04 8.44
N ASN A 369 26.72 30.80 7.83
CA ASN A 369 27.62 31.73 8.52
C ASN A 369 27.17 33.22 8.55
N ILE A 370 26.01 33.55 8.05
CA ILE A 370 25.52 34.94 7.95
C ILE A 370 24.13 35.12 8.58
N SER A 371 23.96 36.19 9.40
CA SER A 371 22.78 36.59 10.17
C SER A 371 21.48 36.82 9.37
N ALA A 372 20.41 37.13 10.07
CA ALA A 372 18.98 37.35 9.72
C ALA A 372 18.58 37.82 8.30
N ASP A 373 19.46 38.40 7.50
CA ASP A 373 19.21 38.78 6.10
C ASP A 373 19.06 37.58 5.16
N ASN A 374 19.43 36.37 5.63
CA ASN A 374 19.41 35.17 4.82
C ASN A 374 18.11 34.34 4.91
N ALA A 375 17.23 34.66 5.85
CA ALA A 375 15.91 34.04 5.93
C ALA A 375 15.18 34.13 4.57
N ARG A 376 15.37 35.25 3.86
CA ARG A 376 14.77 35.49 2.53
C ARG A 376 15.39 34.62 1.44
N LEU A 377 16.68 34.29 1.53
CA LEU A 377 17.37 33.42 0.57
C LEU A 377 17.02 31.96 0.80
N VAL A 378 16.96 31.51 2.05
CA VAL A 378 16.51 30.17 2.45
C VAL A 378 15.04 29.98 2.05
N SER A 379 14.21 31.01 2.24
CA SER A 379 12.82 31.05 1.80
C SER A 379 12.71 30.88 0.28
N ASN A 380 13.52 31.61 -0.50
CA ASN A 380 13.54 31.46 -1.96
C ASN A 380 14.01 30.07 -2.42
N LEU A 381 14.96 29.47 -1.70
CA LEU A 381 15.43 28.10 -2.00
C LEU A 381 14.33 27.06 -1.76
N HIS A 382 13.59 27.19 -0.65
CA HIS A 382 12.44 26.35 -0.37
C HIS A 382 11.31 26.57 -1.38
N ALA A 383 11.07 27.82 -1.81
CA ALA A 383 10.11 28.14 -2.85
C ALA A 383 10.46 27.47 -4.20
N ASN A 384 11.74 27.54 -4.59
CA ASN A 384 12.20 26.91 -5.83
C ASN A 384 12.16 25.39 -5.77
N LEU A 385 12.54 24.78 -4.65
CA LEU A 385 12.42 23.33 -4.43
C LEU A 385 10.97 22.89 -4.40
N GLY A 386 10.10 23.60 -3.70
CA GLY A 386 8.66 23.35 -3.69
C GLY A 386 8.04 23.46 -5.09
N GLY A 387 8.47 24.44 -5.89
CA GLY A 387 8.08 24.60 -7.30
C GLY A 387 8.53 23.43 -8.17
N LEU A 388 9.79 22.98 -8.03
CA LEU A 388 10.32 21.82 -8.74
C LEU A 388 9.59 20.51 -8.39
N TYR A 389 9.30 20.30 -7.12
CA TYR A 389 8.54 19.13 -6.66
C TYR A 389 7.09 19.15 -7.19
N ARG A 390 6.45 20.32 -7.21
CA ARG A 390 5.11 20.49 -7.78
C ARG A 390 5.07 20.21 -9.27
N MET A 391 6.04 20.72 -10.03
CA MET A 391 6.14 20.46 -11.48
C MET A 391 6.41 18.98 -11.81
N LYS A 392 7.01 18.24 -10.89
CA LYS A 392 7.33 16.82 -11.05
C LYS A 392 6.28 15.86 -10.45
N GLY A 393 5.14 16.38 -9.99
CA GLY A 393 4.04 15.55 -9.51
C GLY A 393 4.25 14.97 -8.09
N TYR A 394 5.06 15.62 -7.26
CA TYR A 394 5.26 15.27 -5.85
C TYR A 394 4.62 16.32 -4.92
N PRO A 395 3.27 16.31 -4.78
CA PRO A 395 2.55 17.38 -4.08
C PRO A 395 2.90 17.46 -2.58
N ASP A 396 3.24 16.34 -1.94
CA ASP A 396 3.54 16.31 -0.51
C ASP A 396 4.90 16.91 -0.19
N LEU A 397 5.94 16.61 -1.00
CA LEU A 397 7.24 17.24 -0.89
C LEU A 397 7.17 18.74 -1.23
N ALA A 398 6.36 19.10 -2.21
CA ALA A 398 6.10 20.50 -2.53
C ALA A 398 5.47 21.23 -1.33
N ARG A 399 4.49 20.62 -0.66
CA ARG A 399 3.84 21.15 0.54
C ARG A 399 4.82 21.31 1.69
N GLU A 400 5.66 20.28 1.98
CA GLU A 400 6.68 20.33 3.04
C GLU A 400 7.65 21.51 2.86
N HIS A 401 8.08 21.78 1.63
CA HIS A 401 8.94 22.93 1.35
C HIS A 401 8.18 24.24 1.41
N MET A 402 6.92 24.29 1.02
CA MET A 402 6.07 25.47 1.12
C MET A 402 5.72 25.83 2.59
N GLU A 403 5.52 24.82 3.45
CA GLU A 403 5.26 25.04 4.88
C GLU A 403 6.49 25.61 5.62
N LYS A 404 7.69 25.32 5.16
CA LYS A 404 8.93 25.92 5.69
C LYS A 404 9.14 27.40 5.30
N LEU A 405 8.29 27.93 4.42
CA LEU A 405 8.27 29.35 4.05
C LEU A 405 7.51 30.23 5.06
N TYR A 406 6.57 29.66 5.81
CA TYR A 406 5.63 30.39 6.67
C TYR A 406 6.17 30.98 7.98
N PRO A 407 7.30 30.57 8.57
CA PRO A 407 7.82 31.17 9.80
C PRO A 407 8.51 32.53 9.59
N VAL A 408 8.56 33.08 8.38
CA VAL A 408 9.37 34.27 8.03
C VAL A 408 8.48 35.51 7.73
N PHE A 409 7.16 35.40 7.91
CA PHE A 409 6.25 36.53 7.77
C PHE A 409 5.38 36.75 9.00
#